data_26e1040ba46abdeff5e62a177aaadfd1
#
_entry.id   26e1040ba46abdeff5e62a177aaadfd1
#
_cell.length_a   1.000
_cell.length_b   1.000
_cell.length_c   1.000
_cell.angle_alpha   90.00
_cell.angle_beta   90.00
_cell.angle_gamma   90.00
#
_symmetry.space_group_name_H-M   'P 1'
#
loop_
_entity.id
_entity.type
_entity.pdbx_description
1 polymer ?
#
loop_
_entity_poly.entity_id
_entity_poly.type
_entity_poly.pdbx_seq_one_letter_code
_entity_poly.pdbx_strand_id
1 'polypeptide(L)'
;MAVDPETGEVYWAFDLVTDYGYAPGRRNNTNTPLFYNGEIFTTSGYDAEGVMLKLSPDGKSAEVKWHNGALDTHHGGVILLDGYLYGSNWINNGNGNWVCLEWDTGKVMWEEKWYNKGSIIYADGLLYIFEEKQGHIGLLEPSTEGFKLISEFRLESRSGPYWAHMTISDKKLFVRHGEVLYVYDIGKS
;
A
#
# COMPACT_ATOMS: atom_id res chain seq x y z
N MET A 1 16.90 -2.69 -3.77
CA MET A 1 18.38 -2.42 -3.88
C MET A 1 18.65 -0.96 -3.60
N ALA A 2 19.83 -0.64 -3.10
CA ALA A 2 20.36 0.71 -3.02
C ALA A 2 21.51 0.87 -4.00
N VAL A 3 21.54 2.00 -4.69
CA VAL A 3 22.58 2.31 -5.69
C VAL A 3 23.12 3.72 -5.44
N ASP A 4 24.37 3.91 -5.74
CA ASP A 4 24.95 5.25 -5.78
C ASP A 4 24.35 6.01 -6.98
N PRO A 5 23.75 7.19 -6.77
CA PRO A 5 23.09 7.92 -7.85
C PRO A 5 24.05 8.54 -8.86
N GLU A 6 25.34 8.73 -8.52
CA GLU A 6 26.35 9.32 -9.40
C GLU A 6 27.07 8.27 -10.23
N THR A 7 27.40 7.12 -9.61
CA THR A 7 28.22 6.09 -10.23
C THR A 7 27.43 4.88 -10.70
N GLY A 8 26.22 4.64 -10.15
CA GLY A 8 25.41 3.46 -10.39
C GLY A 8 25.93 2.22 -9.65
N GLU A 9 26.91 2.36 -8.75
CA GLU A 9 27.38 1.25 -7.92
C GLU A 9 26.27 0.71 -7.04
N VAL A 10 26.09 -0.61 -7.02
CA VAL A 10 25.10 -1.26 -6.13
C VAL A 10 25.74 -1.46 -4.76
N TYR A 11 25.20 -0.79 -3.75
CA TYR A 11 25.63 -0.96 -2.37
C TYR A 11 25.10 -2.26 -1.76
N TRP A 12 23.80 -2.53 -1.96
CA TRP A 12 23.16 -3.77 -1.51
C TRP A 12 21.90 -4.06 -2.32
N ALA A 13 21.49 -5.31 -2.29
CA ALA A 13 20.21 -5.77 -2.80
C ALA A 13 19.54 -6.65 -1.74
N PHE A 14 18.22 -6.59 -1.66
CA PHE A 14 17.39 -7.45 -0.83
C PHE A 14 16.32 -8.09 -1.73
N ASP A 15 16.23 -9.40 -1.72
CA ASP A 15 15.28 -10.17 -2.51
C ASP A 15 14.27 -10.84 -1.58
N LEU A 16 13.02 -10.38 -1.61
CA LEU A 16 11.93 -10.95 -0.81
C LEU A 16 11.76 -12.47 -1.03
N VAL A 17 12.15 -12.99 -2.17
CA VAL A 17 12.01 -14.42 -2.51
C VAL A 17 13.18 -15.25 -1.98
N THR A 18 14.43 -14.83 -2.25
CA THR A 18 15.62 -15.64 -1.91
C THR A 18 16.05 -15.47 -0.48
N ASP A 19 15.92 -14.25 0.07
CA ASP A 19 16.38 -13.95 1.42
C ASP A 19 15.38 -14.42 2.50
N TYR A 20 14.12 -14.67 2.12
CA TYR A 20 13.06 -15.16 3.01
C TYR A 20 12.53 -16.57 2.67
N GLY A 21 12.98 -17.19 1.57
CA GLY A 21 12.56 -18.55 1.21
C GLY A 21 11.14 -18.66 0.67
N TYR A 22 10.58 -17.55 0.17
CA TYR A 22 9.25 -17.57 -0.47
C TYR A 22 9.23 -18.35 -1.77
N ALA A 23 8.04 -18.89 -2.11
CA ALA A 23 7.85 -19.80 -3.22
C ALA A 23 8.49 -19.29 -4.52
N PRO A 24 9.35 -20.08 -5.18
CA PRO A 24 9.97 -19.71 -6.44
C PRO A 24 8.95 -19.38 -7.51
N GLY A 25 9.10 -18.26 -8.20
CA GLY A 25 8.31 -17.90 -9.38
C GLY A 25 7.32 -16.72 -9.20
N ARG A 26 7.20 -16.14 -8.02
CA ARG A 26 6.38 -14.96 -7.77
C ARG A 26 7.25 -13.75 -7.45
N ARG A 27 7.70 -13.03 -8.50
CA ARG A 27 8.63 -11.90 -8.39
C ARG A 27 8.01 -10.60 -8.88
N ASN A 28 6.83 -10.27 -8.37
CA ASN A 28 6.12 -9.06 -8.79
C ASN A 28 6.34 -7.95 -7.75
N ASN A 29 7.42 -7.18 -7.91
CA ASN A 29 7.68 -6.01 -7.07
C ASN A 29 6.92 -4.81 -7.63
N THR A 30 5.66 -4.69 -7.28
CA THR A 30 4.72 -3.70 -7.83
C THR A 30 4.53 -2.48 -6.96
N ASN A 31 4.94 -2.53 -5.69
CA ASN A 31 4.80 -1.42 -4.76
C ASN A 31 6.08 -0.61 -4.65
N THR A 32 5.93 0.71 -4.55
CA THR A 32 7.02 1.61 -4.23
C THR A 32 7.41 1.42 -2.76
N PRO A 33 8.69 1.17 -2.44
CA PRO A 33 9.14 1.11 -1.05
C PRO A 33 8.92 2.45 -0.35
N LEU A 34 8.55 2.41 0.93
CA LEU A 34 8.43 3.58 1.77
C LEU A 34 9.71 3.76 2.58
N PHE A 35 10.30 4.95 2.49
CA PHE A 35 11.47 5.33 3.28
C PHE A 35 11.08 6.34 4.34
N TYR A 36 11.46 6.07 5.59
CA TYR A 36 11.30 7.02 6.67
C TYR A 36 12.35 6.74 7.77
N ASN A 37 13.04 7.79 8.21
CA ASN A 37 13.97 7.78 9.35
C ASN A 37 15.02 6.64 9.33
N GLY A 38 15.64 6.40 8.16
CA GLY A 38 16.66 5.35 8.01
C GLY A 38 16.10 3.92 7.91
N GLU A 39 14.81 3.79 7.69
CA GLU A 39 14.13 2.50 7.55
C GLU A 39 13.34 2.45 6.24
N ILE A 40 13.19 1.25 5.67
CA ILE A 40 12.46 1.02 4.43
C ILE A 40 11.44 -0.09 4.64
N PHE A 41 10.16 0.23 4.43
CA PHE A 41 9.11 -0.79 4.33
C PHE A 41 8.91 -1.19 2.86
N THR A 42 8.85 -2.48 2.58
CA THR A 42 8.57 -3.05 1.25
C THR A 42 7.63 -4.24 1.33
N THR A 43 6.83 -4.44 0.29
CA THR A 43 5.87 -5.55 0.18
C THR A 43 5.56 -5.83 -1.29
N SER A 44 5.10 -7.03 -1.63
CA SER A 44 4.84 -7.40 -3.04
C SER A 44 3.59 -8.24 -3.28
N GLY A 45 2.85 -8.62 -2.25
CA GLY A 45 1.72 -9.56 -2.38
C GLY A 45 2.17 -11.01 -2.57
N TYR A 46 1.21 -11.90 -2.79
CA TYR A 46 1.46 -13.31 -3.10
C TYR A 46 2.16 -14.10 -1.98
N ASP A 47 1.81 -13.84 -0.72
CA ASP A 47 2.41 -14.42 0.47
C ASP A 47 3.91 -14.04 0.67
N ALA A 48 4.34 -12.91 0.11
CA ALA A 48 5.71 -12.42 0.27
C ALA A 48 5.89 -11.53 1.51
N GLU A 49 4.85 -11.36 2.30
CA GLU A 49 4.81 -10.52 3.50
C GLU A 49 5.12 -9.03 3.26
N GLY A 50 5.04 -8.23 4.30
CA GLY A 50 5.63 -6.92 4.42
C GLY A 50 6.92 -7.00 5.24
N VAL A 51 7.97 -6.35 4.77
CA VAL A 51 9.29 -6.39 5.39
C VAL A 51 9.77 -4.98 5.69
N MET A 52 10.24 -4.78 6.92
CA MET A 52 10.93 -3.57 7.34
C MET A 52 12.43 -3.80 7.35
N LEU A 53 13.15 -3.01 6.58
CA LEU A 53 14.60 -2.96 6.55
C LEU A 53 15.08 -1.74 7.34
N LYS A 54 16.12 -1.93 8.16
CA LYS A 54 16.87 -0.88 8.82
C LYS A 54 18.19 -0.65 8.10
N LEU A 55 18.43 0.60 7.72
CA LEU A 55 19.69 0.97 7.03
C LEU A 55 20.81 1.22 8.04
N SER A 56 22.05 0.91 7.62
CA SER A 56 23.24 1.43 8.29
C SER A 56 23.29 2.97 8.22
N PRO A 57 24.03 3.65 9.12
CA PRO A 57 24.11 5.12 9.13
C PRO A 57 24.59 5.72 7.82
N ASP A 58 25.41 5.01 7.05
CA ASP A 58 25.92 5.43 5.75
C ASP A 58 25.06 4.96 4.56
N GLY A 59 23.96 4.24 4.84
CA GLY A 59 23.04 3.70 3.82
C GLY A 59 23.59 2.57 2.97
N LYS A 60 24.82 2.10 3.24
CA LYS A 60 25.52 1.10 2.41
C LYS A 60 25.24 -0.35 2.78
N SER A 61 24.42 -0.59 3.79
CA SER A 61 23.90 -1.90 4.14
C SER A 61 22.49 -1.79 4.71
N ALA A 62 21.77 -2.90 4.72
CA ALA A 62 20.45 -3.02 5.32
C ALA A 62 20.32 -4.35 6.04
N GLU A 63 19.59 -4.36 7.13
CA GLU A 63 19.19 -5.57 7.87
C GLU A 63 17.69 -5.60 8.06
N VAL A 64 17.12 -6.78 8.21
CA VAL A 64 15.71 -6.91 8.49
C VAL A 64 15.44 -6.55 9.95
N LYS A 65 14.57 -5.57 10.17
CA LYS A 65 14.10 -5.15 11.50
C LYS A 65 12.93 -6.02 11.97
N TRP A 66 11.95 -6.18 11.09
CA TRP A 66 10.79 -7.04 11.30
C TRP A 66 10.15 -7.42 9.96
N HIS A 67 9.28 -8.42 9.98
CA HIS A 67 8.41 -8.80 8.86
C HIS A 67 7.04 -9.21 9.38
N ASN A 68 5.99 -9.06 8.55
CA ASN A 68 4.62 -9.39 8.94
C ASN A 68 3.77 -9.73 7.71
N GLY A 69 3.06 -10.85 7.76
CA GLY A 69 2.19 -11.31 6.68
C GLY A 69 0.83 -10.60 6.60
N ALA A 70 0.46 -9.80 7.62
CA ALA A 70 -0.85 -9.13 7.62
C ALA A 70 -0.95 -8.00 6.58
N LEU A 71 0.16 -7.31 6.23
CA LEU A 71 0.18 -6.27 5.19
C LEU A 71 1.02 -6.72 3.99
N ASP A 72 0.53 -7.72 3.30
CA ASP A 72 1.09 -8.26 2.07
C ASP A 72 0.40 -7.61 0.86
N THR A 73 0.73 -6.36 0.59
CA THR A 73 0.04 -5.56 -0.45
C THR A 73 0.47 -5.99 -1.86
N HIS A 74 -0.51 -6.30 -2.73
CA HIS A 74 -0.23 -6.68 -4.12
C HIS A 74 0.21 -5.47 -4.96
N HIS A 75 -0.69 -4.53 -5.26
CA HIS A 75 -0.40 -3.36 -6.11
C HIS A 75 -1.05 -2.07 -5.60
N GLY A 76 -1.76 -2.13 -4.49
CA GLY A 76 -2.58 -1.01 -4.00
C GLY A 76 -1.80 0.16 -3.39
N GLY A 77 -0.49 -0.04 -3.13
CA GLY A 77 0.30 0.91 -2.39
C GLY A 77 0.06 0.84 -0.88
N VAL A 78 0.91 1.53 -0.14
CA VAL A 78 0.84 1.66 1.33
C VAL A 78 1.09 3.12 1.70
N ILE A 79 0.36 3.64 2.68
CA ILE A 79 0.53 4.99 3.23
C ILE A 79 1.16 4.90 4.62
N LEU A 80 2.24 5.63 4.83
CA LEU A 80 2.78 5.89 6.17
C LEU A 80 2.20 7.20 6.68
N LEU A 81 1.54 7.14 7.83
CA LEU A 81 0.96 8.31 8.49
C LEU A 81 1.13 8.17 10.02
N ASP A 82 1.74 9.17 10.64
CA ASP A 82 1.90 9.28 12.10
C ASP A 82 2.47 8.02 12.78
N GLY A 83 3.42 7.34 12.10
CA GLY A 83 4.04 6.11 12.61
C GLY A 83 3.23 4.84 12.37
N TYR A 84 2.24 4.88 11.49
CA TYR A 84 1.42 3.71 11.13
C TYR A 84 1.33 3.53 9.61
N LEU A 85 1.32 2.27 9.20
CA LEU A 85 1.16 1.84 7.82
C LEU A 85 -0.30 1.48 7.55
N TYR A 86 -0.87 2.04 6.49
CA TYR A 86 -2.24 1.74 6.04
C TYR A 86 -2.19 1.21 4.62
N GLY A 87 -2.87 0.09 4.36
CA GLY A 87 -2.95 -0.52 3.04
C GLY A 87 -3.95 -1.65 3.00
N SER A 88 -3.99 -2.36 1.89
CA SER A 88 -4.76 -3.59 1.75
C SER A 88 -3.85 -4.78 1.56
N ASN A 89 -4.22 -5.94 2.10
CA ASN A 89 -3.44 -7.17 1.92
C ASN A 89 -3.92 -8.00 0.73
N TRP A 90 -3.09 -8.98 0.36
CA TRP A 90 -3.42 -10.01 -0.62
C TRP A 90 -3.62 -11.35 0.11
N ILE A 91 -4.87 -11.77 0.27
CA ILE A 91 -5.18 -13.12 0.77
C ILE A 91 -5.14 -14.11 -0.39
N ASN A 92 -5.69 -13.70 -1.53
CA ASN A 92 -5.62 -14.38 -2.83
C ASN A 92 -6.07 -13.42 -3.94
N ASN A 93 -6.08 -13.88 -5.19
CA ASN A 93 -6.48 -13.02 -6.33
C ASN A 93 -7.92 -12.48 -6.24
N GLY A 94 -8.77 -13.11 -5.45
CA GLY A 94 -10.17 -12.71 -5.26
C GLY A 94 -10.46 -11.95 -3.98
N ASN A 95 -9.56 -11.96 -3.00
CA ASN A 95 -9.82 -11.49 -1.65
C ASN A 95 -8.63 -10.74 -1.04
N GLY A 96 -8.95 -9.77 -0.22
CA GLY A 96 -8.04 -9.06 0.67
C GLY A 96 -8.81 -8.22 1.67
N ASN A 97 -8.13 -7.80 2.72
CA ASN A 97 -8.62 -6.96 3.79
C ASN A 97 -7.85 -5.64 3.83
N TRP A 98 -8.36 -4.68 4.56
CA TRP A 98 -7.67 -3.43 4.87
C TRP A 98 -6.97 -3.58 6.22
N VAL A 99 -5.77 -3.01 6.33
CA VAL A 99 -4.85 -3.29 7.44
C VAL A 99 -4.20 -2.00 7.90
N CYS A 100 -4.00 -1.91 9.23
CA CYS A 100 -3.12 -0.93 9.85
C CYS A 100 -2.04 -1.65 10.67
N LEU A 101 -0.78 -1.30 10.42
CA LEU A 101 0.37 -1.78 11.20
C LEU A 101 1.08 -0.61 11.86
N GLU A 102 1.70 -0.87 13.02
CA GLU A 102 2.66 0.04 13.63
C GLU A 102 4.00 -0.02 12.87
N TRP A 103 4.57 1.14 12.51
CA TRP A 103 5.83 1.24 11.78
C TRP A 103 7.01 0.59 12.50
N ASP A 104 7.14 0.85 13.79
CA ASP A 104 8.32 0.44 14.55
C ASP A 104 8.42 -1.06 14.78
N THR A 105 7.29 -1.74 14.97
CA THR A 105 7.26 -3.14 15.40
C THR A 105 6.61 -4.09 14.40
N GLY A 106 5.88 -3.57 13.42
CA GLY A 106 5.02 -4.37 12.54
C GLY A 106 3.78 -4.93 13.24
N LYS A 107 3.45 -4.45 14.45
CA LYS A 107 2.26 -4.90 15.17
C LYS A 107 1.00 -4.55 14.40
N VAL A 108 0.11 -5.53 14.24
CA VAL A 108 -1.22 -5.31 13.68
C VAL A 108 -2.05 -4.50 14.66
N MET A 109 -2.48 -3.31 14.26
CA MET A 109 -3.42 -2.50 15.03
C MET A 109 -4.84 -2.96 14.76
N TRP A 110 -5.16 -3.17 13.48
CA TRP A 110 -6.42 -3.78 13.05
C TRP A 110 -6.26 -4.38 11.64
N GLU A 111 -7.12 -5.34 11.33
CA GLU A 111 -7.38 -5.91 10.01
C GLU A 111 -8.89 -6.04 9.84
N GLU A 112 -9.43 -5.45 8.78
CA GLU A 112 -10.88 -5.37 8.58
C GLU A 112 -11.28 -5.67 7.14
N LYS A 113 -12.37 -6.40 7.00
CA LYS A 113 -12.99 -6.69 5.71
C LYS A 113 -13.89 -5.56 5.27
N TRP A 114 -13.54 -4.91 4.12
CA TRP A 114 -14.43 -3.99 3.43
C TRP A 114 -14.38 -4.29 1.94
N TYR A 115 -15.43 -4.90 1.40
CA TYR A 115 -15.51 -5.45 0.05
C TYR A 115 -14.28 -6.29 -0.31
N ASN A 116 -13.18 -5.66 -0.80
CA ASN A 116 -11.95 -6.33 -1.20
C ASN A 116 -10.74 -5.39 -1.04
N LYS A 117 -9.54 -5.91 -1.37
CA LYS A 117 -8.33 -5.11 -1.47
C LYS A 117 -8.39 -4.08 -2.61
N GLY A 118 -7.46 -3.14 -2.62
CA GLY A 118 -7.39 -2.12 -3.66
C GLY A 118 -6.31 -1.09 -3.40
N SER A 119 -6.42 0.05 -4.06
CA SER A 119 -5.46 1.15 -3.93
C SER A 119 -5.87 2.16 -2.84
N ILE A 120 -4.88 2.85 -2.30
CA ILE A 120 -5.04 3.83 -1.23
C ILE A 120 -4.24 5.10 -1.54
N ILE A 121 -4.82 6.26 -1.24
CA ILE A 121 -4.14 7.56 -1.23
C ILE A 121 -4.53 8.35 0.02
N TYR A 122 -3.72 9.33 0.38
CA TYR A 122 -3.97 10.23 1.51
C TYR A 122 -4.06 11.67 1.04
N ALA A 123 -5.08 12.39 1.50
CA ALA A 123 -5.22 13.82 1.28
C ALA A 123 -6.08 14.47 2.38
N ASP A 124 -5.70 15.68 2.78
CA ASP A 124 -6.46 16.54 3.70
C ASP A 124 -6.91 15.84 5.00
N GLY A 125 -6.02 15.02 5.58
CA GLY A 125 -6.28 14.30 6.82
C GLY A 125 -7.09 13.02 6.68
N LEU A 126 -7.43 12.60 5.45
CA LEU A 126 -8.29 11.45 5.17
C LEU A 126 -7.61 10.45 4.22
N LEU A 127 -7.98 9.18 4.36
CA LEU A 127 -7.59 8.11 3.46
C LEU A 127 -8.71 7.84 2.45
N TYR A 128 -8.37 7.82 1.19
CA TYR A 128 -9.26 7.42 0.10
C TYR A 128 -8.84 6.04 -0.38
N ILE A 129 -9.77 5.10 -0.36
CA ILE A 129 -9.53 3.71 -0.76
C ILE A 129 -10.40 3.34 -1.97
N PHE A 130 -9.82 2.57 -2.89
CA PHE A 130 -10.50 2.14 -4.12
C PHE A 130 -10.41 0.64 -4.28
N GLU A 131 -11.54 -0.04 -4.15
CA GLU A 131 -11.66 -1.49 -4.16
C GLU A 131 -11.60 -2.04 -5.59
N GLU A 132 -10.80 -3.10 -5.81
CA GLU A 132 -10.41 -3.59 -7.15
C GLU A 132 -11.43 -4.44 -7.89
N LYS A 133 -12.48 -4.99 -7.24
CA LYS A 133 -13.41 -5.96 -7.85
C LYS A 133 -14.71 -5.34 -8.30
N GLN A 134 -15.28 -4.48 -7.50
CA GLN A 134 -16.60 -3.93 -7.71
C GLN A 134 -16.60 -2.40 -7.93
N GLY A 135 -15.44 -1.74 -7.71
CA GLY A 135 -15.26 -0.31 -7.92
C GLY A 135 -15.86 0.57 -6.83
N HIS A 136 -15.90 0.09 -5.59
CA HIS A 136 -16.25 0.90 -4.44
C HIS A 136 -15.10 1.84 -4.07
N ILE A 137 -15.44 3.08 -3.76
CA ILE A 137 -14.53 4.09 -3.24
C ILE A 137 -15.00 4.45 -1.84
N GLY A 138 -14.10 4.33 -0.87
CA GLY A 138 -14.34 4.67 0.52
C GLY A 138 -13.50 5.86 0.97
N LEU A 139 -14.06 6.65 1.88
CA LEU A 139 -13.39 7.72 2.60
C LEU A 139 -13.28 7.32 4.06
N LEU A 140 -12.04 7.27 4.58
CA LEU A 140 -11.78 6.83 5.95
C LEU A 140 -11.11 7.93 6.77
N GLU A 141 -11.47 7.99 8.05
CA GLU A 141 -10.66 8.66 9.06
C GLU A 141 -9.49 7.74 9.44
N PRO A 142 -8.22 8.21 9.34
CA PRO A 142 -7.07 7.43 9.83
C PRO A 142 -7.24 7.14 11.33
N SER A 143 -7.12 5.88 11.71
CA SER A 143 -7.27 5.45 13.10
C SER A 143 -6.47 4.19 13.39
N THR A 144 -5.92 4.09 14.58
CA THR A 144 -5.28 2.89 15.10
C THR A 144 -6.24 1.98 15.87
N GLU A 145 -7.46 2.44 16.13
CA GLU A 145 -8.47 1.72 16.89
C GLU A 145 -9.40 0.87 16.03
N GLY A 146 -9.36 1.04 14.69
CA GLY A 146 -10.21 0.30 13.76
C GLY A 146 -10.44 1.01 12.44
N PHE A 147 -11.13 0.33 11.55
CA PHE A 147 -11.53 0.83 10.23
C PHE A 147 -12.71 1.80 10.34
N LYS A 148 -12.44 3.09 10.23
CA LYS A 148 -13.44 4.15 10.42
C LYS A 148 -13.90 4.71 9.07
N LEU A 149 -14.89 4.07 8.46
CA LEU A 149 -15.50 4.53 7.22
C LEU A 149 -16.40 5.76 7.47
N ILE A 150 -16.13 6.87 6.76
CA ILE A 150 -16.93 8.11 6.81
C ILE A 150 -18.03 8.07 5.76
N SER A 151 -17.66 7.70 4.53
CA SER A 151 -18.58 7.64 3.40
C SER A 151 -18.06 6.70 2.33
N GLU A 152 -18.94 6.27 1.46
CA GLU A 152 -18.59 5.44 0.30
C GLU A 152 -19.50 5.72 -0.88
N PHE A 153 -19.00 5.43 -2.06
CA PHE A 153 -19.80 5.36 -3.29
C PHE A 153 -19.21 4.31 -4.23
N ARG A 154 -19.93 3.99 -5.28
CA ARG A 154 -19.50 3.04 -6.29
C ARG A 154 -19.44 3.69 -7.65
N LEU A 155 -18.41 3.39 -8.46
CA LEU A 155 -18.36 3.80 -9.86
C LEU A 155 -19.55 3.23 -10.65
N GLU A 156 -20.05 3.99 -11.62
CA GLU A 156 -21.15 3.56 -12.49
C GLU A 156 -20.76 2.37 -13.39
N SER A 157 -19.49 2.32 -13.83
CA SER A 157 -18.94 1.17 -14.54
C SER A 157 -18.99 -0.08 -13.67
N ARG A 158 -19.41 -1.20 -14.25
CA ARG A 158 -19.53 -2.48 -13.54
C ARG A 158 -18.61 -3.57 -14.07
N SER A 159 -17.63 -3.22 -14.88
CA SER A 159 -16.63 -4.15 -15.42
C SER A 159 -15.30 -3.98 -14.68
N GLY A 160 -14.94 -4.88 -13.79
CA GLY A 160 -13.60 -4.91 -13.16
C GLY A 160 -12.54 -5.52 -14.11
N PRO A 161 -11.27 -5.56 -13.69
CA PRO A 161 -10.73 -5.08 -12.42
C PRO A 161 -10.46 -3.56 -12.40
N TYR A 162 -10.47 -2.97 -11.19
CA TYR A 162 -10.22 -1.54 -10.95
C TYR A 162 -8.83 -1.36 -10.33
N TRP A 163 -7.79 -1.35 -11.14
CA TRP A 163 -6.39 -1.34 -10.68
C TRP A 163 -5.70 0.02 -10.74
N ALA A 164 -6.34 1.02 -11.30
CA ALA A 164 -5.76 2.35 -11.37
C ALA A 164 -5.70 2.98 -9.97
N HIS A 165 -4.59 3.66 -9.67
CA HIS A 165 -4.52 4.51 -8.49
C HIS A 165 -5.31 5.80 -8.73
N MET A 166 -5.98 6.26 -7.69
CA MET A 166 -6.66 7.56 -7.70
C MET A 166 -5.64 8.69 -7.60
N THR A 167 -6.04 9.88 -7.99
CA THR A 167 -5.25 11.10 -7.82
C THR A 167 -6.17 12.23 -7.36
N ILE A 168 -5.67 13.09 -6.47
CA ILE A 168 -6.37 14.30 -6.03
C ILE A 168 -5.57 15.52 -6.45
N SER A 169 -6.22 16.48 -7.10
CA SER A 169 -5.68 17.79 -7.45
C SER A 169 -6.81 18.81 -7.50
N ASP A 170 -6.56 20.03 -7.01
CA ASP A 170 -7.50 21.16 -7.05
C ASP A 170 -8.91 20.81 -6.56
N LYS A 171 -8.98 20.13 -5.42
CA LYS A 171 -10.26 19.67 -4.81
C LYS A 171 -11.07 18.73 -5.69
N LYS A 172 -10.41 18.02 -6.61
CA LYS A 172 -11.03 17.00 -7.46
C LYS A 172 -10.35 15.67 -7.27
N LEU A 173 -11.18 14.64 -7.17
CA LEU A 173 -10.76 13.24 -7.18
C LEU A 173 -10.86 12.72 -8.62
N PHE A 174 -9.73 12.26 -9.15
CA PHE A 174 -9.61 11.65 -10.47
C PHE A 174 -9.53 10.14 -10.31
N VAL A 175 -10.44 9.43 -10.95
CA VAL A 175 -10.49 7.95 -10.93
C VAL A 175 -10.57 7.45 -12.35
N ARG A 176 -9.54 6.74 -12.79
CA ARG A 176 -9.54 6.10 -14.12
C ARG A 176 -10.04 4.66 -14.02
N HIS A 177 -10.90 4.28 -14.96
CA HIS A 177 -11.26 2.88 -15.18
C HIS A 177 -11.46 2.61 -16.67
N GLY A 178 -10.65 1.72 -17.22
CA GLY A 178 -10.63 1.46 -18.66
C GLY A 178 -10.29 2.72 -19.46
N GLU A 179 -11.18 3.10 -20.36
CA GLU A 179 -11.05 4.30 -21.19
C GLU A 179 -11.73 5.54 -20.60
N VAL A 180 -12.37 5.40 -19.42
CA VAL A 180 -13.12 6.48 -18.77
C VAL A 180 -12.30 7.09 -17.64
N LEU A 181 -12.27 8.42 -17.58
CA LEU A 181 -11.78 9.20 -16.45
C LEU A 181 -12.98 9.84 -15.75
N TYR A 182 -13.24 9.41 -14.52
CA TYR A 182 -14.23 10.01 -13.63
C TYR A 182 -13.58 11.15 -12.84
N VAL A 183 -14.27 12.27 -12.75
CA VAL A 183 -13.80 13.44 -11.99
C VAL A 183 -14.90 13.87 -11.03
N TYR A 184 -14.61 13.81 -9.75
CA TYR A 184 -15.53 14.20 -8.68
C TYR A 184 -15.04 15.46 -8.00
N ASP A 185 -15.93 16.42 -7.77
CA ASP A 185 -15.63 17.56 -6.90
C ASP A 185 -15.71 17.11 -5.44
N ILE A 186 -14.63 17.24 -4.71
CA ILE A 186 -14.50 16.89 -3.29
C ILE A 186 -14.22 18.12 -2.42
N GLY A 187 -14.34 19.32 -3.00
CA GLY A 187 -14.26 20.57 -2.24
C GLY A 187 -15.46 20.72 -1.31
N LYS A 188 -15.21 21.28 -0.12
CA LYS A 188 -16.34 21.72 0.73
C LYS A 188 -17.12 22.82 -0.01
N SER A 189 -18.38 22.60 -0.23
CA SER A 189 -19.35 23.62 -0.64
C SER A 189 -19.56 24.64 0.48
#